data_a63e3e2cd4081d1c78c3c67addb54ef0
#
_entry.id   a63e3e2cd4081d1c78c3c67addb54ef0
#
_cell.length_a   1.000
_cell.length_b   1.000
_cell.length_c   1.000
_cell.angle_alpha   90.00
_cell.angle_beta   90.00
_cell.angle_gamma   90.00
#
_symmetry.space_group_name_H-M   'P 1'
#
loop_
_entity.id
_entity.type
_entity.pdbx_description
1 polymer ?
#
loop_
_entity_poly.entity_id
_entity_poly.type
_entity_poly.pdbx_seq_one_letter_code
_entity_poly.pdbx_strand_id
1 'polypeptide(L)'
;FMKNFSLNNKGEDLQSVKEDALKKLFQYIKNPEDCIWTRLLTPKDLQETFHFPGGNIDHTVLTGGQTFFDRNFSSDPENHFYRLLDNENAFICGAGTYPCGSIAGTPGYMCSQEVIKYINS
;
A
#
# COMPACT_ATOMS: atom_id res chain seq x y z
N PHE A 1 14.19 -5.33 7.22
CA PHE A 1 14.91 -4.24 7.91
C PHE A 1 14.20 -2.91 7.64
N MET A 2 13.28 -2.53 8.49
CA MET A 2 12.62 -1.23 8.38
C MET A 2 13.38 -0.23 9.24
N LYS A 3 13.99 0.76 8.62
CA LYS A 3 14.45 1.96 9.30
C LYS A 3 13.26 2.92 9.32
N ASN A 4 12.86 3.41 10.49
CA ASN A 4 11.80 4.40 10.59
C ASN A 4 12.26 5.72 9.96
N PHE A 5 11.80 5.99 8.74
CA PHE A 5 11.95 7.29 8.13
C PHE A 5 10.75 8.16 8.54
N SER A 6 11.01 9.30 9.16
CA SER A 6 10.01 10.33 9.33
C SER A 6 10.04 11.27 8.12
N LEU A 7 8.89 11.85 7.77
CA LEU A 7 8.81 12.90 6.73
C LEU A 7 9.70 14.12 7.04
N ASN A 8 10.13 14.25 8.28
CA ASN A 8 10.90 15.39 8.81
C ASN A 8 12.38 15.06 9.07
N ASN A 9 12.95 13.99 8.54
CA ASN A 9 14.36 13.68 8.71
C ASN A 9 15.23 14.74 8.01
N LYS A 10 15.36 15.88 8.68
CA LYS A 10 16.34 16.90 8.36
C LYS A 10 17.68 16.42 8.93
N GLY A 11 18.53 15.83 8.10
CA GLY A 11 19.93 15.56 8.45
C GLY A 11 20.45 14.14 8.28
N GLU A 12 19.65 13.17 7.88
CA GLU A 12 20.21 11.88 7.44
C GLU A 12 20.78 12.03 6.03
N ASP A 13 22.01 11.62 5.86
CA ASP A 13 22.60 11.46 4.53
C ASP A 13 21.91 10.30 3.81
N LEU A 14 20.98 10.62 2.93
CA LEU A 14 20.23 9.64 2.14
C LEU A 14 21.15 8.76 1.29
N GLN A 15 22.29 9.27 0.89
CA GLN A 15 23.27 8.48 0.13
C GLN A 15 23.87 7.38 1.01
N SER A 16 24.27 7.70 2.23
CA SER A 16 24.79 6.72 3.20
C SER A 16 23.74 5.65 3.52
N VAL A 17 22.46 6.04 3.70
CA VAL A 17 21.35 5.10 3.92
C VAL A 17 21.16 4.17 2.74
N LYS A 18 21.22 4.68 1.52
CA LYS A 18 21.14 3.89 0.29
C LYS A 18 22.27 2.88 0.20
N GLU A 19 23.50 3.33 0.45
CA GLU A 19 24.69 2.46 0.41
C GLU A 19 24.61 1.34 1.45
N ASP A 20 24.21 1.64 2.67
CA ASP A 20 24.01 0.63 3.73
C ASP A 20 22.92 -0.39 3.35
N ALA A 21 21.82 0.07 2.77
CA ALA A 21 20.76 -0.82 2.30
C ALA A 21 21.23 -1.73 1.16
N LEU A 22 21.94 -1.18 0.18
CA LEU A 22 22.51 -1.94 -0.93
C LEU A 22 23.58 -2.93 -0.46
N LYS A 23 24.45 -2.54 0.45
CA LYS A 23 25.47 -3.44 1.03
C LYS A 23 24.81 -4.66 1.68
N LYS A 24 23.68 -4.49 2.36
CA LYS A 24 22.93 -5.60 2.95
C LYS A 24 22.23 -6.45 1.89
N LEU A 25 21.55 -5.80 0.92
CA LEU A 25 20.83 -6.48 -0.14
C LEU A 25 21.78 -7.34 -0.99
N PHE A 26 22.95 -6.81 -1.34
CA PHE A 26 23.92 -7.48 -2.20
C PHE A 26 24.55 -8.74 -1.56
N GLN A 27 24.44 -8.92 -0.24
CA GLN A 27 24.83 -10.18 0.41
C GLN A 27 23.92 -11.37 0.00
N TYR A 28 22.72 -11.10 -0.50
CA TYR A 28 21.74 -12.10 -0.92
C TYR A 28 21.61 -12.22 -2.45
N ILE A 29 22.33 -11.40 -3.19
CA ILE A 29 22.33 -11.40 -4.66
C ILE A 29 23.61 -12.06 -5.15
N LYS A 30 23.46 -13.02 -6.07
CA LYS A 30 24.58 -13.80 -6.59
C LYS A 30 25.56 -12.96 -7.42
N ASN A 31 25.03 -12.05 -8.23
CA ASN A 31 25.78 -11.20 -9.14
C ASN A 31 25.44 -9.71 -8.89
N PRO A 32 25.86 -9.12 -7.77
CA PRO A 32 25.56 -7.72 -7.46
C PRO A 32 26.18 -6.73 -8.46
N GLU A 33 27.26 -7.14 -9.15
CA GLU A 33 27.92 -6.36 -10.19
C GLU A 33 27.08 -6.16 -11.46
N ASP A 34 26.08 -7.00 -11.69
CA ASP A 34 25.13 -6.85 -12.80
C ASP A 34 24.05 -5.80 -12.54
N CYS A 35 24.07 -5.17 -11.36
CA CYS A 35 23.10 -4.14 -10.99
C CYS A 35 23.38 -2.84 -11.74
N ILE A 36 22.61 -2.56 -12.77
CA ILE A 36 22.77 -1.39 -13.63
C ILE A 36 22.15 -0.11 -13.08
N TRP A 37 21.22 -0.22 -12.13
CA TRP A 37 20.51 0.94 -11.59
C TRP A 37 19.86 0.67 -10.24
N THR A 38 19.88 1.67 -9.36
CA THR A 38 19.21 1.63 -8.07
C THR A 38 18.59 2.98 -7.72
N ARG A 39 17.43 2.96 -7.09
CA ARG A 39 16.75 4.14 -6.57
C ARG A 39 16.28 3.90 -5.13
N LEU A 40 16.56 4.84 -4.26
CA LEU A 40 15.93 4.92 -2.94
C LEU A 40 14.73 5.85 -3.05
N LEU A 41 13.56 5.39 -2.61
CA LEU A 41 12.37 6.21 -2.43
C LEU A 41 12.12 6.38 -0.93
N THR A 42 12.03 7.62 -0.50
CA THR A 42 11.66 7.96 0.87
C THR A 42 10.14 8.09 1.01
N PRO A 43 9.57 8.09 2.23
CA PRO A 43 8.16 8.40 2.43
C PRO A 43 7.75 9.75 1.82
N LYS A 44 8.65 10.73 1.84
CA LYS A 44 8.43 12.03 1.20
C LYS A 44 8.29 11.89 -0.32
N ASP A 45 9.19 11.13 -0.96
CA ASP A 45 9.13 10.88 -2.41
C ASP A 45 7.83 10.16 -2.78
N LEU A 46 7.38 9.20 -1.96
CA LEU A 46 6.12 8.49 -2.17
C LEU A 46 4.92 9.43 -2.05
N GLN A 47 4.93 10.32 -1.07
CA GLN A 47 3.86 11.31 -0.91
C GLN A 47 3.84 12.32 -2.06
N GLU A 48 5.00 12.84 -2.47
CA GLU A 48 5.08 13.84 -3.54
C GLU A 48 4.80 13.26 -4.93
N THR A 49 5.22 12.01 -5.18
CA THR A 49 5.09 11.37 -6.51
C THR A 49 3.75 10.68 -6.70
N PHE A 50 3.28 9.98 -5.67
CA PHE A 50 2.11 9.09 -5.75
C PHE A 50 0.94 9.56 -4.88
N HIS A 51 1.10 10.67 -4.16
CA HIS A 51 0.09 11.23 -3.26
C HIS A 51 -0.33 10.27 -2.12
N PHE A 52 0.59 9.39 -1.69
CA PHE A 52 0.35 8.52 -0.55
C PHE A 52 0.51 9.32 0.75
N PRO A 53 -0.54 9.52 1.55
CA PRO A 53 -0.47 10.28 2.79
C PRO A 53 0.61 9.72 3.73
N GLY A 54 1.59 10.55 4.09
CA GLY A 54 2.74 10.11 4.90
C GLY A 54 3.64 9.08 4.23
N GLY A 55 3.52 8.85 2.92
CA GLY A 55 4.24 7.81 2.20
C GLY A 55 3.78 6.38 2.55
N ASN A 56 2.59 6.25 3.12
CA ASN A 56 2.04 4.97 3.55
C ASN A 56 1.48 4.19 2.35
N ILE A 57 2.15 3.10 1.98
CA ILE A 57 1.74 2.23 0.87
C ILE A 57 0.51 1.37 1.18
N ASP A 58 0.20 1.17 2.45
CA ASP A 58 -0.98 0.41 2.87
C ASP A 58 -2.24 1.28 2.96
N HIS A 59 -2.09 2.59 2.85
CA HIS A 59 -3.14 3.63 2.89
C HIS A 59 -3.95 3.68 4.20
N THR A 60 -3.74 2.75 5.10
CA THR A 60 -4.41 2.68 6.40
C THR A 60 -3.43 2.28 7.49
N VAL A 61 -3.81 2.52 8.74
CA VAL A 61 -3.01 2.09 9.89
C VAL A 61 -3.25 0.61 10.15
N LEU A 62 -2.17 -0.17 10.29
CA LEU A 62 -2.24 -1.58 10.67
C LEU A 62 -2.35 -1.70 12.19
N THR A 63 -3.51 -1.36 12.71
CA THR A 63 -3.87 -1.51 14.14
C THR A 63 -5.02 -2.47 14.31
N GLY A 64 -5.35 -2.84 15.55
CA GLY A 64 -6.56 -3.61 15.85
C GLY A 64 -7.79 -2.94 15.22
N GLY A 65 -8.66 -3.72 14.60
CA GLY A 65 -9.81 -3.24 13.84
C GLY A 65 -9.51 -2.78 12.41
N GLN A 66 -8.23 -2.83 11.97
CA GLN A 66 -7.81 -2.40 10.62
C GLN A 66 -7.01 -3.47 9.87
N THR A 67 -6.99 -4.71 10.35
CA THR A 67 -6.25 -5.81 9.74
C THR A 67 -7.17 -6.91 9.26
N PHE A 68 -6.98 -7.42 8.05
CA PHE A 68 -7.71 -8.55 7.47
C PHE A 68 -9.20 -8.56 7.80
N PHE A 69 -9.66 -9.52 8.58
CA PHE A 69 -11.07 -9.70 8.93
C PHE A 69 -11.66 -8.56 9.75
N ASP A 70 -10.83 -7.84 10.50
CA ASP A 70 -11.26 -6.67 11.28
C ASP A 70 -11.53 -5.44 10.39
N ARG A 71 -11.05 -5.45 9.15
CA ARG A 71 -11.45 -4.47 8.12
C ARG A 71 -12.84 -4.76 7.56
N ASN A 72 -13.62 -5.45 8.27
CA ASN A 72 -15.01 -5.64 7.94
C ASN A 72 -15.79 -4.36 8.23
N PHE A 73 -16.23 -3.68 7.19
CA PHE A 73 -16.67 -2.30 7.21
C PHE A 73 -18.14 -2.11 7.54
N SER A 74 -18.88 -3.17 7.71
CA SER A 74 -20.31 -3.06 7.93
C SER A 74 -20.78 -4.13 8.87
N SER A 75 -21.52 -3.70 9.90
CA SER A 75 -22.38 -4.58 10.67
C SER A 75 -23.59 -5.07 9.86
N ASP A 76 -23.77 -4.54 8.66
CA ASP A 76 -24.82 -4.91 7.73
C ASP A 76 -24.22 -5.76 6.59
N PRO A 77 -24.52 -7.07 6.54
CA PRO A 77 -24.01 -7.95 5.49
C PRO A 77 -24.56 -7.63 4.08
N GLU A 78 -25.58 -6.80 3.97
CA GLU A 78 -26.11 -6.32 2.69
C GLU A 78 -25.38 -5.06 2.20
N ASN A 79 -24.66 -4.36 3.06
CA ASN A 79 -23.83 -3.24 2.67
C ASN A 79 -22.49 -3.70 2.10
N HIS A 80 -22.36 -3.58 0.84
CA HIS A 80 -21.25 -4.08 0.04
C HIS A 80 -19.93 -3.36 0.37
N PHE A 81 -18.90 -4.14 0.64
CA PHE A 81 -17.54 -3.72 1.03
C PHE A 81 -16.86 -2.71 0.10
N TYR A 82 -17.34 -2.55 -1.09
CA TYR A 82 -16.68 -1.77 -2.13
C TYR A 82 -17.53 -0.63 -2.66
N ARG A 83 -18.77 -0.45 -2.19
CA ARG A 83 -19.62 0.67 -2.55
C ARG A 83 -19.39 1.86 -1.64
N LEU A 84 -19.42 3.07 -2.19
CA LEU A 84 -19.54 4.28 -1.41
C LEU A 84 -20.98 4.43 -0.94
N LEU A 85 -21.16 4.57 0.38
CA LEU A 85 -22.49 4.60 1.02
C LEU A 85 -23.43 5.67 0.45
N ASP A 86 -22.88 6.80 0.04
CA ASP A 86 -23.65 7.94 -0.46
C ASP A 86 -23.79 7.95 -1.99
N ASN A 87 -23.28 6.94 -2.70
CA ASN A 87 -23.33 6.89 -4.14
C ASN A 87 -23.39 5.45 -4.65
N GLU A 88 -24.57 5.03 -5.05
CA GLU A 88 -24.84 3.66 -5.51
C GLU A 88 -24.02 3.27 -6.75
N ASN A 89 -23.58 4.24 -7.54
CA ASN A 89 -22.84 4.01 -8.77
C ASN A 89 -21.31 4.13 -8.59
N ALA A 90 -20.83 4.36 -7.37
CA ALA A 90 -19.41 4.54 -7.08
C ALA A 90 -18.86 3.39 -6.28
N PHE A 91 -17.75 2.84 -6.76
CA PHE A 91 -17.04 1.72 -6.16
C PHE A 91 -15.62 2.14 -5.80
N ILE A 92 -15.08 1.58 -4.72
CA ILE A 92 -13.73 1.84 -4.26
C ILE A 92 -12.97 0.53 -4.08
N CYS A 93 -11.75 0.48 -4.56
CA CYS A 93 -10.85 -0.65 -4.37
C CYS A 93 -9.41 -0.18 -4.18
N GLY A 94 -8.51 -1.09 -3.86
CA GLY A 94 -7.09 -0.81 -3.71
C GLY A 94 -6.54 -1.18 -2.34
N ALA A 95 -5.31 -0.75 -2.03
CA ALA A 95 -4.59 -1.13 -0.82
C ALA A 95 -5.30 -0.72 0.49
N GLY A 96 -6.11 0.33 0.45
CA GLY A 96 -6.89 0.81 1.60
C GLY A 96 -8.20 0.06 1.85
N THR A 97 -8.61 -0.87 0.99
CA THR A 97 -9.85 -1.63 1.13
C THR A 97 -9.59 -3.07 1.60
N TYR A 98 -10.68 -3.76 1.98
CA TYR A 98 -10.61 -5.16 2.38
C TYR A 98 -10.05 -6.05 1.23
N PRO A 99 -9.28 -7.10 1.49
CA PRO A 99 -8.75 -7.51 2.80
C PRO A 99 -7.50 -6.71 3.24
N CYS A 100 -6.74 -6.19 2.35
CA CYS A 100 -5.59 -5.27 2.49
C CYS A 100 -4.81 -5.19 1.17
N GLY A 101 -3.74 -4.38 1.12
CA GLY A 101 -2.84 -4.27 -0.02
C GLY A 101 -2.05 -5.53 -0.34
N SER A 102 -0.73 -5.49 -0.18
CA SER A 102 0.22 -6.60 -0.42
C SER A 102 0.36 -7.08 -1.86
N ILE A 103 0.00 -6.24 -2.83
CA ILE A 103 0.19 -6.51 -4.28
C ILE A 103 -0.54 -7.80 -4.76
N ALA A 104 -1.47 -8.29 -3.97
CA ALA A 104 -2.19 -9.53 -4.28
C ALA A 104 -3.33 -9.37 -5.32
N GLY A 105 -3.70 -8.12 -5.65
CA GLY A 105 -4.82 -7.82 -6.54
C GLY A 105 -6.20 -8.17 -5.97
N THR A 106 -6.27 -8.74 -4.78
CA THR A 106 -7.50 -9.24 -4.16
C THR A 106 -8.59 -8.17 -4.03
N PRO A 107 -8.31 -6.95 -3.53
CA PRO A 107 -9.33 -5.90 -3.44
C PRO A 107 -9.93 -5.54 -4.80
N GLY A 108 -9.09 -5.45 -5.82
CA GLY A 108 -9.54 -5.16 -7.18
C GLY A 108 -10.42 -6.27 -7.75
N TYR A 109 -10.01 -7.53 -7.58
CA TYR A 109 -10.80 -8.68 -8.01
C TYR A 109 -12.15 -8.73 -7.30
N MET A 110 -12.19 -8.63 -5.98
CA MET A 110 -13.43 -8.67 -5.21
C MET A 110 -14.36 -7.50 -5.56
N CYS A 111 -13.82 -6.29 -5.69
CA CYS A 111 -14.59 -5.13 -6.14
C CYS A 111 -15.19 -5.36 -7.54
N SER A 112 -14.44 -5.94 -8.48
CA SER A 112 -14.96 -6.22 -9.81
C SER A 112 -16.15 -7.17 -9.80
N GLN A 113 -16.17 -8.16 -8.90
CA GLN A 113 -17.31 -9.06 -8.74
C GLN A 113 -18.56 -8.32 -8.25
N GLU A 114 -18.40 -7.35 -7.34
CA GLU A 114 -19.52 -6.51 -6.89
C GLU A 114 -20.03 -5.58 -7.99
N VAL A 115 -19.14 -5.01 -8.80
CA VAL A 115 -19.51 -4.20 -9.97
C VAL A 115 -20.30 -5.03 -10.99
N ILE A 116 -19.86 -6.27 -11.27
CA ILE A 116 -20.52 -7.16 -12.20
C ILE A 116 -21.94 -7.53 -11.70
N LYS A 117 -22.09 -7.82 -10.41
CA LYS A 117 -23.41 -8.08 -9.82
C LYS A 117 -24.34 -6.87 -9.98
N TYR A 118 -23.81 -5.67 -9.70
CA TYR A 118 -24.57 -4.43 -9.82
C TYR A 118 -25.03 -4.14 -11.24
N ILE A 119 -24.18 -4.39 -12.25
CA ILE A 119 -24.55 -4.16 -13.65
C ILE A 119 -25.62 -5.14 -14.14
N ASN A 120 -25.64 -6.36 -13.55
CA ASN A 120 -26.58 -7.43 -13.94
C ASN A 120 -27.86 -7.43 -13.11
N SER A 121 -28.01 -6.57 -12.12
CA SER A 121 -29.21 -6.43 -11.29
C SER A 121 -30.20 -5.46 -11.93
#